data_bec981e65e030ac0f2c0b44736c23316
#
_entry.id   bec981e65e030ac0f2c0b44736c23316
#
_cell.length_a   1.000
_cell.length_b   1.000
_cell.length_c   1.000
_cell.angle_alpha   90.00
_cell.angle_beta   90.00
_cell.angle_gamma   90.00
#
_symmetry.space_group_name_H-M   'P 1'
#
loop_
_entity.id
_entity.type
_entity.pdbx_description
1 polymer ?
#
loop_
_entity_poly.entity_id
_entity_poly.type
_entity_poly.pdbx_seq_one_letter_code
_entity_poly.pdbx_strand_id
1 'polypeptide(L)'
;MEHSPLSRRRLLWGAAGAAGTALAAVGLPRLMRPDERAKAALPRPGRKAPGAAGPPAAPRADSSVDYAPAVWVEASESNYTASDRPESYPIEYVVIHLTTDILPIMFSKFKDAAERVSAHYMISATGTRITQCVRERDVAWHSGSVWYNHRSIGIEHEGWTDQPVYTDKMYETSAVLTATICAKYDVPVDRDHILGHVEVPLSTHDDPGDVWDWDKYMKLVETARRRIRA
;
A
#
# COMPACT_ATOMS: atom_id res chain seq x y z
N MET A 1 21.55 64.22 -10.69
CA MET A 1 20.46 65.20 -10.88
C MET A 1 19.23 64.33 -11.00
N GLU A 2 18.38 64.32 -10.15
CA GLU A 2 17.55 64.92 -9.14
C GLU A 2 16.36 64.00 -8.99
N HIS A 3 16.17 63.48 -7.84
CA HIS A 3 15.18 63.77 -6.78
C HIS A 3 13.74 63.40 -7.06
N SER A 4 13.30 62.50 -6.19
CA SER A 4 11.99 62.23 -5.59
C SER A 4 10.97 63.42 -5.56
N PRO A 5 9.71 63.32 -5.06
CA PRO A 5 9.28 62.46 -3.97
C PRO A 5 7.77 62.02 -3.98
N LEU A 6 7.49 61.04 -3.08
CA LEU A 6 6.30 60.82 -2.23
C LEU A 6 5.00 61.66 -2.42
N SER A 7 3.87 60.99 -2.43
CA SER A 7 2.65 61.54 -1.80
C SER A 7 1.75 60.42 -1.24
N ARG A 8 1.55 60.49 0.05
CA ARG A 8 0.52 59.75 0.83
C ARG A 8 -0.83 60.44 0.63
N ARG A 9 -1.92 59.69 0.52
CA ARG A 9 -3.23 60.15 0.99
C ARG A 9 -4.03 59.01 1.58
N ARG A 10 -4.39 59.18 2.82
CA ARG A 10 -5.35 58.45 3.64
C ARG A 10 -6.77 58.97 3.38
N LEU A 11 -7.70 58.17 3.92
CA LEU A 11 -9.07 58.47 4.37
C LEU A 11 -10.15 57.97 3.39
N LEU A 12 -11.31 57.46 3.77
CA LEU A 12 -12.07 57.28 5.03
C LEU A 12 -13.21 56.27 4.77
N TRP A 13 -13.59 55.53 5.73
CA TRP A 13 -14.85 54.98 6.20
C TRP A 13 -16.13 55.07 5.35
N GLY A 14 -16.87 53.96 5.23
CA GLY A 14 -18.28 53.89 4.93
C GLY A 14 -18.84 52.52 5.30
N ALA A 15 -19.54 52.46 6.43
CA ALA A 15 -20.32 51.30 6.85
C ALA A 15 -21.68 51.31 6.17
N ALA A 16 -22.20 50.17 5.82
CA ALA A 16 -23.55 49.66 6.07
C ALA A 16 -24.04 48.66 5.01
N GLY A 17 -24.72 47.61 5.48
CA GLY A 17 -25.65 46.86 4.65
C GLY A 17 -25.53 45.33 4.80
N ALA A 18 -26.16 44.81 5.84
CA ALA A 18 -26.42 43.36 5.98
C ALA A 18 -27.45 42.92 4.93
N ALA A 19 -27.09 41.91 4.15
CA ALA A 19 -28.04 41.06 3.44
C ALA A 19 -27.54 39.62 3.56
N GLY A 20 -28.19 38.85 4.40
CA GLY A 20 -27.90 37.43 4.56
C GLY A 20 -28.35 36.64 3.34
N THR A 21 -27.43 35.97 2.69
CA THR A 21 -27.72 34.86 1.81
C THR A 21 -27.11 33.60 2.46
N ALA A 22 -28.00 32.75 2.94
CA ALA A 22 -27.63 31.42 3.40
C ALA A 22 -27.09 30.62 2.22
N LEU A 23 -25.77 30.48 2.12
CA LEU A 23 -25.13 29.52 1.26
C LEU A 23 -25.22 28.17 1.97
N ALA A 24 -26.02 27.24 1.44
CA ALA A 24 -25.98 25.84 1.82
C ALA A 24 -24.56 25.31 1.56
N ALA A 25 -23.84 25.03 2.63
CA ALA A 25 -22.56 24.36 2.56
C ALA A 25 -22.80 22.93 2.08
N VAL A 26 -22.56 22.68 0.80
CA VAL A 26 -22.35 21.33 0.29
C VAL A 26 -21.05 20.85 0.95
N GLY A 27 -21.18 19.96 1.94
CA GLY A 27 -20.06 19.42 2.66
C GLY A 27 -19.16 18.63 1.72
N LEU A 28 -17.99 19.19 1.41
CA LEU A 28 -16.90 18.43 0.82
C LEU A 28 -16.57 17.26 1.79
N PRO A 29 -16.33 16.04 1.28
CA PRO A 29 -15.88 14.94 2.14
C PRO A 29 -14.60 15.38 2.84
N ARG A 30 -14.64 15.40 4.17
CA ARG A 30 -13.51 15.76 5.01
C ARG A 30 -12.45 14.68 4.84
N LEU A 31 -11.37 14.99 4.12
CA LEU A 31 -10.18 14.16 4.13
C LEU A 31 -9.70 14.05 5.57
N MET A 32 -9.80 12.86 6.16
CA MET A 32 -9.29 12.60 7.50
C MET A 32 -7.78 12.88 7.53
N ARG A 33 -7.35 13.60 8.55
CA ARG A 33 -5.92 13.85 8.75
C ARG A 33 -5.21 12.51 9.03
N PRO A 34 -3.92 12.37 8.70
CA PRO A 34 -3.17 11.12 8.92
C PRO A 34 -3.25 10.60 10.35
N ASP A 35 -3.32 11.49 11.34
CA ASP A 35 -3.48 11.16 12.75
C ASP A 35 -4.87 10.61 13.12
N GLU A 36 -5.92 11.02 12.42
CA GLU A 36 -7.27 10.48 12.59
C GLU A 36 -7.41 9.08 11.98
N ARG A 37 -6.75 8.82 10.82
CA ARG A 37 -6.67 7.48 10.22
C ARG A 37 -5.87 6.52 11.09
N ALA A 38 -4.74 6.96 11.66
CA ALA A 38 -3.94 6.16 12.58
C ALA A 38 -4.74 5.74 13.83
N LYS A 39 -5.61 6.61 14.35
CA LYS A 39 -6.50 6.29 15.48
C LYS A 39 -7.64 5.35 15.11
N ALA A 40 -8.14 5.40 13.89
CA ALA A 40 -9.18 4.48 13.38
C ALA A 40 -8.64 3.07 13.11
N ALA A 41 -7.34 2.96 12.78
CA ALA A 41 -6.65 1.70 12.52
C ALA A 41 -6.12 0.98 13.77
N LEU A 42 -6.23 1.59 14.97
CA LEU A 42 -5.87 0.91 16.22
C LEU A 42 -6.92 -0.18 16.53
N PRO A 43 -6.49 -1.38 16.95
CA PRO A 43 -7.41 -2.45 17.30
C PRO A 43 -8.36 -1.97 18.39
N ARG A 44 -9.67 -2.13 18.18
CA ARG A 44 -10.69 -1.80 19.18
C ARG A 44 -10.42 -2.62 20.45
N PRO A 45 -10.41 -2.02 21.64
CA PRO A 45 -10.23 -2.75 22.88
C PRO A 45 -11.36 -3.78 23.04
N GLY A 46 -11.01 -5.06 23.06
CA GLY A 46 -11.96 -6.18 23.20
C GLY A 46 -11.71 -7.38 22.29
N ARG A 47 -10.94 -7.28 21.22
CA ARG A 47 -10.47 -8.47 20.50
C ARG A 47 -9.27 -9.07 21.24
N LYS A 48 -9.41 -10.32 21.72
CA LYS A 48 -8.29 -11.09 22.28
C LYS A 48 -7.12 -11.04 21.28
N ALA A 49 -5.95 -10.61 21.76
CA ALA A 49 -4.72 -10.75 21.00
C ALA A 49 -4.58 -12.22 20.57
N PRO A 50 -4.23 -12.52 19.32
CA PRO A 50 -3.85 -13.87 18.94
C PRO A 50 -2.75 -14.35 19.87
N GLY A 51 -2.85 -15.60 20.35
CA GLY A 51 -1.83 -16.21 21.20
C GLY A 51 -0.45 -16.06 20.57
N ALA A 52 0.59 -16.05 21.40
CA ALA A 52 1.97 -16.02 20.95
C ALA A 52 2.16 -17.00 19.80
N ALA A 53 2.83 -16.55 18.72
CA ALA A 53 3.15 -17.38 17.57
C ALA A 53 3.73 -18.72 18.02
N GLY A 54 3.18 -19.81 17.54
CA GLY A 54 3.73 -21.15 17.73
C GLY A 54 5.18 -21.20 17.19
N PRO A 55 5.93 -22.26 17.49
CA PRO A 55 7.27 -22.42 16.95
C PRO A 55 7.22 -22.33 15.42
N PRO A 56 8.24 -21.71 14.77
CA PRO A 56 8.27 -21.54 13.33
C PRO A 56 8.08 -22.89 12.64
N ALA A 57 7.19 -22.93 11.64
CA ALA A 57 6.98 -24.12 10.83
C ALA A 57 8.29 -24.50 10.14
N ALA A 58 8.59 -25.80 10.07
CA ALA A 58 9.80 -26.29 9.42
C ALA A 58 9.84 -25.88 7.94
N PRO A 59 11.03 -25.54 7.40
CA PRO A 59 11.18 -25.19 5.97
C PRO A 59 10.60 -26.30 5.09
N ARG A 60 9.69 -25.95 4.19
CA ARG A 60 9.15 -26.89 3.21
C ARG A 60 9.78 -26.59 1.85
N ALA A 61 10.50 -27.58 1.30
CA ALA A 61 11.06 -27.53 -0.04
C ALA A 61 9.95 -27.67 -1.12
N ASP A 62 8.99 -26.75 -1.15
CA ASP A 62 7.95 -26.70 -2.17
C ASP A 62 8.20 -25.47 -3.05
N SER A 63 8.54 -25.71 -4.33
CA SER A 63 8.76 -24.66 -5.35
C SER A 63 7.47 -24.18 -6.01
N SER A 64 6.29 -24.67 -5.59
CA SER A 64 5.01 -24.20 -6.13
C SER A 64 4.77 -22.73 -5.75
N VAL A 65 4.13 -21.98 -6.63
CA VAL A 65 3.71 -20.59 -6.37
C VAL A 65 2.26 -20.55 -5.86
N ASP A 66 1.91 -19.55 -5.06
CA ASP A 66 0.52 -19.35 -4.62
C ASP A 66 -0.35 -18.74 -5.72
N TYR A 67 0.26 -18.02 -6.65
CA TYR A 67 -0.38 -17.41 -7.82
C TYR A 67 0.24 -17.99 -9.09
N ALA A 68 -0.49 -18.81 -9.82
CA ALA A 68 0.01 -19.58 -10.97
C ALA A 68 0.80 -18.79 -12.04
N PRO A 69 0.45 -17.52 -12.37
CA PRO A 69 1.23 -16.73 -13.31
C PRO A 69 2.59 -16.22 -12.78
N ALA A 70 2.87 -16.37 -11.48
CA ALA A 70 4.12 -15.90 -10.89
C ALA A 70 5.28 -16.87 -11.14
N VAL A 71 6.50 -16.33 -11.12
CA VAL A 71 7.74 -17.11 -11.11
C VAL A 71 8.34 -17.07 -9.70
N TRP A 72 8.75 -18.21 -9.17
CA TRP A 72 9.37 -18.28 -7.86
C TRP A 72 10.81 -17.76 -7.85
N VAL A 73 11.12 -16.80 -6.98
CA VAL A 73 12.47 -16.33 -6.67
C VAL A 73 12.54 -16.09 -5.17
N GLU A 74 12.97 -17.08 -4.43
CA GLU A 74 12.92 -17.10 -2.97
C GLU A 74 13.74 -15.98 -2.31
N ALA A 75 13.15 -15.33 -1.32
CA ALA A 75 13.85 -14.48 -0.37
C ALA A 75 14.63 -15.32 0.63
N SER A 76 15.67 -14.75 1.28
CA SER A 76 16.35 -15.41 2.40
C SER A 76 15.36 -15.74 3.52
N GLU A 77 15.45 -16.94 4.09
CA GLU A 77 14.65 -17.33 5.28
C GLU A 77 14.88 -16.40 6.48
N SER A 78 15.98 -15.63 6.48
CA SER A 78 16.26 -14.61 7.50
C SER A 78 15.50 -13.29 7.28
N ASN A 79 14.76 -13.14 6.16
CA ASN A 79 14.06 -11.94 5.77
C ASN A 79 12.54 -12.04 5.83
N TYR A 80 12.02 -13.16 6.30
CA TYR A 80 10.59 -13.35 6.54
C TYR A 80 10.38 -14.25 7.76
N THR A 81 9.15 -14.39 8.22
CA THR A 81 8.81 -15.30 9.31
C THR A 81 7.95 -16.44 8.77
N ALA A 82 8.41 -17.68 8.92
CA ALA A 82 7.61 -18.86 8.60
C ALA A 82 6.34 -18.90 9.46
N SER A 83 5.20 -19.17 8.82
CA SER A 83 3.88 -19.12 9.45
C SER A 83 2.90 -20.06 8.73
N ASP A 84 1.69 -20.16 9.26
CA ASP A 84 0.57 -20.91 8.67
C ASP A 84 -0.65 -19.99 8.52
N ARG A 85 -0.47 -18.83 7.82
CA ARG A 85 -1.61 -17.96 7.53
C ARG A 85 -2.56 -18.59 6.50
N PRO A 86 -3.86 -18.37 6.59
CA PRO A 86 -4.58 -17.46 7.48
C PRO A 86 -4.91 -18.01 8.88
N GLU A 87 -4.50 -19.24 9.23
CA GLU A 87 -4.85 -19.91 10.50
C GLU A 87 -4.22 -19.21 11.69
N SER A 88 -2.92 -18.81 11.59
CA SER A 88 -2.19 -18.11 12.66
C SER A 88 -2.58 -16.64 12.74
N TYR A 89 -2.72 -15.96 11.60
CA TYR A 89 -3.11 -14.56 11.46
C TYR A 89 -3.97 -14.39 10.21
N PRO A 90 -5.16 -13.77 10.30
CA PRO A 90 -5.97 -13.50 9.12
C PRO A 90 -5.23 -12.57 8.16
N ILE A 91 -5.37 -12.79 6.85
CA ILE A 91 -4.91 -11.86 5.82
C ILE A 91 -6.06 -10.89 5.56
N GLU A 92 -5.87 -9.64 6.00
CA GLU A 92 -6.91 -8.60 6.01
C GLU A 92 -6.57 -7.45 5.05
N TYR A 93 -5.31 -7.36 4.58
CA TYR A 93 -4.84 -6.22 3.79
C TYR A 93 -3.99 -6.66 2.59
N VAL A 94 -3.99 -5.81 1.57
CA VAL A 94 -2.96 -5.80 0.53
C VAL A 94 -2.24 -4.45 0.60
N VAL A 95 -0.90 -4.48 0.67
CA VAL A 95 -0.09 -3.26 0.71
C VAL A 95 0.69 -3.11 -0.59
N ILE A 96 0.50 -1.98 -1.23
CA ILE A 96 1.12 -1.61 -2.51
C ILE A 96 2.39 -0.82 -2.22
N HIS A 97 3.49 -1.27 -2.81
CA HIS A 97 4.82 -0.69 -2.66
C HIS A 97 5.42 -0.32 -4.01
N LEU A 98 6.44 0.55 -3.96
CA LEU A 98 7.40 0.77 -5.04
C LEU A 98 8.79 0.42 -4.57
N THR A 99 9.53 -0.28 -5.43
CA THR A 99 10.87 -0.77 -5.10
C THR A 99 11.89 0.33 -4.91
N THR A 100 11.68 1.53 -5.48
CA THR A 100 12.68 2.61 -5.59
C THR A 100 14.02 2.13 -6.14
N ASP A 101 14.01 0.98 -6.84
CA ASP A 101 15.17 0.32 -7.44
C ASP A 101 14.70 -0.63 -8.55
N ILE A 102 15.63 -1.21 -9.31
CA ILE A 102 15.34 -2.23 -10.33
C ILE A 102 15.22 -3.62 -9.70
N LEU A 103 14.40 -4.50 -10.30
CA LEU A 103 14.17 -5.85 -9.78
C LEU A 103 15.44 -6.66 -9.49
N PRO A 104 16.51 -6.67 -10.32
CA PRO A 104 17.73 -7.42 -9.99
C PRO A 104 18.36 -7.01 -8.67
N ILE A 105 18.35 -5.72 -8.33
CA ILE A 105 18.87 -5.21 -7.06
C ILE A 105 17.95 -5.62 -5.92
N MET A 106 16.64 -5.52 -6.10
CA MET A 106 15.68 -5.96 -5.09
C MET A 106 15.76 -7.45 -4.80
N PHE A 107 15.95 -8.30 -5.82
CA PHE A 107 16.18 -9.72 -5.59
C PHE A 107 17.48 -9.98 -4.81
N SER A 108 18.53 -9.19 -5.04
CA SER A 108 19.76 -9.29 -4.27
C SER A 108 19.54 -8.89 -2.80
N LYS A 109 18.81 -7.80 -2.55
CA LYS A 109 18.44 -7.37 -1.19
C LYS A 109 17.59 -8.45 -0.47
N PHE A 110 16.59 -9.01 -1.14
CA PHE A 110 15.74 -10.03 -0.52
C PHE A 110 16.50 -11.34 -0.22
N LYS A 111 17.58 -11.63 -0.95
CA LYS A 111 18.45 -12.78 -0.71
C LYS A 111 19.51 -12.53 0.34
N ASP A 112 19.86 -11.28 0.61
CA ASP A 112 20.84 -10.93 1.63
C ASP A 112 20.20 -10.97 3.02
N ALA A 113 20.64 -11.89 3.86
CA ALA A 113 20.14 -12.07 5.22
C ALA A 113 20.33 -10.83 6.13
N ALA A 114 21.24 -9.91 5.77
CA ALA A 114 21.51 -8.69 6.53
C ALA A 114 20.46 -7.59 6.27
N GLU A 115 19.79 -7.59 5.14
CA GLU A 115 18.83 -6.56 4.73
C GLU A 115 17.52 -6.59 5.53
N ARG A 116 17.13 -7.76 6.05
CA ARG A 116 15.93 -7.95 6.89
C ARG A 116 14.66 -7.37 6.29
N VAL A 117 14.50 -7.53 4.98
CA VAL A 117 13.37 -7.03 4.17
C VAL A 117 12.96 -8.08 3.15
N SER A 118 11.67 -8.17 2.88
CA SER A 118 11.09 -9.00 1.81
C SER A 118 9.69 -8.52 1.49
N ALA A 119 9.15 -8.93 0.34
CA ALA A 119 7.73 -8.83 0.01
C ALA A 119 7.24 -10.16 -0.56
N HIS A 120 5.92 -10.35 -0.62
CA HIS A 120 5.36 -11.58 -1.18
C HIS A 120 5.52 -11.62 -2.69
N TYR A 121 5.24 -10.50 -3.35
CA TYR A 121 5.28 -10.39 -4.80
C TYR A 121 6.05 -9.17 -5.28
N MET A 122 6.61 -9.29 -6.48
CA MET A 122 7.21 -8.18 -7.25
C MET A 122 6.67 -8.19 -8.66
N ILE A 123 6.36 -7.00 -9.19
CA ILE A 123 5.87 -6.79 -10.56
C ILE A 123 6.89 -5.93 -11.31
N SER A 124 7.29 -6.36 -12.51
CA SER A 124 8.23 -5.61 -13.34
C SER A 124 7.65 -4.28 -13.83
N ALA A 125 8.50 -3.29 -14.13
CA ALA A 125 8.10 -1.99 -14.68
C ALA A 125 7.23 -2.09 -15.93
N THR A 126 7.46 -3.12 -16.77
CA THR A 126 6.65 -3.39 -17.96
C THR A 126 5.30 -4.04 -17.64
N GLY A 127 5.08 -4.51 -16.40
CA GLY A 127 3.89 -5.28 -16.03
C GLY A 127 3.80 -6.68 -16.64
N THR A 128 4.86 -7.17 -17.27
CA THR A 128 4.83 -8.47 -17.99
C THR A 128 5.28 -9.65 -17.11
N ARG A 129 5.89 -9.39 -15.96
CA ARG A 129 6.40 -10.41 -15.07
C ARG A 129 5.92 -10.18 -13.64
N ILE A 130 5.44 -11.25 -13.02
CA ILE A 130 5.17 -11.34 -11.59
C ILE A 130 6.18 -12.33 -11.02
N THR A 131 6.82 -11.95 -9.92
CA THR A 131 7.72 -12.82 -9.16
C THR A 131 7.17 -12.97 -7.77
N GLN A 132 7.10 -14.21 -7.26
CA GLN A 132 6.78 -14.48 -5.86
C GLN A 132 8.07 -14.77 -5.09
N CYS A 133 8.29 -14.09 -3.96
CA CYS A 133 9.50 -14.18 -3.17
C CYS A 133 9.27 -14.78 -1.78
N VAL A 134 8.08 -14.63 -1.23
CA VAL A 134 7.64 -15.22 0.05
C VAL A 134 6.27 -15.86 -0.16
N ARG A 135 6.01 -16.99 0.49
CA ARG A 135 4.70 -17.64 0.44
C ARG A 135 3.64 -16.76 1.09
N GLU A 136 2.42 -16.77 0.56
CA GLU A 136 1.31 -16.01 1.17
C GLU A 136 1.02 -16.47 2.61
N ARG A 137 1.26 -17.75 2.93
CA ARG A 137 1.12 -18.27 4.29
C ARG A 137 2.19 -17.74 5.26
N ASP A 138 3.36 -17.36 4.77
CA ASP A 138 4.46 -16.83 5.57
C ASP A 138 4.35 -15.30 5.71
N VAL A 139 5.05 -14.71 6.66
CA VAL A 139 4.99 -13.28 6.96
C VAL A 139 6.19 -12.59 6.32
N ALA A 140 6.00 -11.94 5.18
CA ALA A 140 7.02 -11.07 4.59
C ALA A 140 7.21 -9.80 5.44
N TRP A 141 8.42 -9.25 5.45
CA TRP A 141 8.78 -8.05 6.20
C TRP A 141 8.85 -6.86 5.25
N HIS A 142 7.69 -6.26 4.95
CA HIS A 142 7.58 -5.22 3.93
C HIS A 142 7.04 -3.88 4.44
N SER A 143 6.27 -3.87 5.55
CA SER A 143 5.50 -2.67 5.92
C SER A 143 6.14 -1.85 7.05
N GLY A 144 7.28 -2.29 7.61
CA GLY A 144 7.86 -1.69 8.82
C GLY A 144 7.03 -1.90 10.09
N SER A 145 5.82 -2.43 9.97
CA SER A 145 4.90 -2.70 11.07
C SER A 145 4.70 -4.20 11.27
N VAL A 146 5.09 -4.73 12.43
CA VAL A 146 4.89 -6.15 12.77
C VAL A 146 3.42 -6.55 12.63
N TRP A 147 2.50 -5.69 13.06
CA TRP A 147 1.06 -5.96 13.00
C TRP A 147 0.55 -6.09 11.56
N TYR A 148 0.95 -5.15 10.66
CA TYR A 148 0.58 -5.18 9.24
C TYR A 148 1.29 -6.30 8.50
N ASN A 149 2.58 -6.57 8.76
CA ASN A 149 3.29 -7.70 8.16
C ASN A 149 2.56 -9.03 8.39
N HIS A 150 2.03 -9.24 9.61
CA HIS A 150 1.28 -10.47 9.92
C HIS A 150 -0.07 -10.57 9.20
N ARG A 151 -0.68 -9.46 8.79
CA ARG A 151 -2.06 -9.39 8.27
C ARG A 151 -2.19 -8.95 6.83
N SER A 152 -1.08 -8.80 6.12
CA SER A 152 -1.13 -8.31 4.75
C SER A 152 -0.31 -9.17 3.79
N ILE A 153 -0.61 -8.96 2.52
CA ILE A 153 0.22 -9.37 1.39
C ILE A 153 0.85 -8.11 0.81
N GLY A 154 2.19 -8.02 0.80
CA GLY A 154 2.93 -6.92 0.18
C GLY A 154 3.22 -7.19 -1.28
N ILE A 155 2.94 -6.23 -2.13
CA ILE A 155 3.20 -6.27 -3.58
C ILE A 155 4.09 -5.09 -3.95
N GLU A 156 5.30 -5.38 -4.35
CA GLU A 156 6.27 -4.41 -4.86
C GLU A 156 6.09 -4.19 -6.35
N HIS A 157 6.21 -2.94 -6.79
CA HIS A 157 6.21 -2.57 -8.19
C HIS A 157 7.54 -1.91 -8.54
N GLU A 158 8.18 -2.38 -9.58
CA GLU A 158 9.44 -1.81 -10.05
C GLU A 158 9.23 -0.39 -10.56
N GLY A 159 9.79 0.60 -9.84
CA GLY A 159 9.64 2.01 -10.16
C GLY A 159 10.10 2.93 -9.04
N TRP A 160 9.90 4.24 -9.23
CA TRP A 160 10.32 5.30 -8.33
C TRP A 160 9.16 6.26 -8.05
N THR A 161 9.11 6.82 -6.84
CA THR A 161 8.04 7.74 -6.42
C THR A 161 8.09 9.09 -7.14
N ASP A 162 9.27 9.49 -7.66
CA ASP A 162 9.51 10.75 -8.36
C ASP A 162 9.51 10.62 -9.90
N GLN A 163 9.47 9.39 -10.42
CA GLN A 163 9.44 9.11 -11.86
C GLN A 163 8.24 8.24 -12.22
N PRO A 164 7.16 8.83 -12.75
CA PRO A 164 5.96 8.08 -13.09
C PRO A 164 6.20 7.18 -14.31
N VAL A 165 6.68 5.97 -14.09
CA VAL A 165 6.83 4.95 -15.13
C VAL A 165 5.83 3.81 -14.87
N TYR A 166 4.60 4.16 -14.53
CA TYR A 166 3.56 3.15 -14.34
C TYR A 166 2.84 2.91 -15.65
N THR A 167 3.15 1.79 -16.28
CA THR A 167 2.46 1.39 -17.50
C THR A 167 1.04 0.92 -17.18
N ASP A 168 0.11 1.08 -18.13
CA ASP A 168 -1.23 0.50 -18.00
C ASP A 168 -1.14 -1.00 -17.75
N LYS A 169 -0.19 -1.67 -18.37
CA LYS A 169 0.04 -3.10 -18.18
C LYS A 169 0.46 -3.46 -16.75
N MET A 170 1.27 -2.64 -16.08
CA MET A 170 1.63 -2.85 -14.68
C MET A 170 0.38 -2.76 -13.79
N TYR A 171 -0.45 -1.71 -13.97
CA TYR A 171 -1.70 -1.56 -13.24
C TYR A 171 -2.65 -2.74 -13.45
N GLU A 172 -2.85 -3.17 -14.70
CA GLU A 172 -3.71 -4.31 -15.04
C GLU A 172 -3.22 -5.61 -14.38
N THR A 173 -1.91 -5.87 -14.49
CA THR A 173 -1.29 -7.08 -13.93
C THR A 173 -1.39 -7.10 -12.41
N SER A 174 -1.08 -5.98 -11.76
CA SER A 174 -1.20 -5.81 -10.32
C SER A 174 -2.66 -5.95 -9.84
N ALA A 175 -3.59 -5.33 -10.55
CA ALA A 175 -4.99 -5.38 -10.20
C ALA A 175 -5.57 -6.80 -10.27
N VAL A 176 -5.16 -7.62 -11.24
CA VAL A 176 -5.58 -9.03 -11.33
C VAL A 176 -5.00 -9.84 -10.17
N LEU A 177 -3.72 -9.66 -9.82
CA LEU A 177 -3.10 -10.30 -8.67
C LEU A 177 -3.82 -9.89 -7.36
N THR A 178 -4.00 -8.59 -7.14
CA THR A 178 -4.70 -8.06 -5.95
C THR A 178 -6.13 -8.59 -5.84
N ALA A 179 -6.88 -8.61 -6.95
CA ALA A 179 -8.24 -9.15 -6.97
C ALA A 179 -8.27 -10.66 -6.65
N THR A 180 -7.24 -11.41 -7.07
CA THR A 180 -7.10 -12.84 -6.78
C THR A 180 -6.82 -13.07 -5.29
N ILE A 181 -5.92 -12.28 -4.69
CA ILE A 181 -5.63 -12.31 -3.25
C ILE A 181 -6.90 -11.95 -2.46
N CYS A 182 -7.59 -10.87 -2.84
CA CYS A 182 -8.84 -10.46 -2.21
C CYS A 182 -9.93 -11.54 -2.33
N ALA A 183 -9.96 -12.29 -3.45
CA ALA A 183 -10.88 -13.40 -3.62
C ALA A 183 -10.57 -14.58 -2.71
N LYS A 184 -9.27 -14.92 -2.59
CA LYS A 184 -8.77 -16.07 -1.84
C LYS A 184 -8.97 -15.91 -0.34
N TYR A 185 -8.75 -14.71 0.19
CA TYR A 185 -8.74 -14.44 1.63
C TYR A 185 -9.92 -13.60 2.13
N ASP A 186 -10.92 -13.38 1.26
CA ASP A 186 -12.09 -12.56 1.56
C ASP A 186 -11.77 -11.13 2.03
N VAL A 187 -10.69 -10.57 1.47
CA VAL A 187 -10.32 -9.17 1.71
C VAL A 187 -11.28 -8.25 0.95
N PRO A 188 -11.89 -7.25 1.60
CA PRO A 188 -12.72 -6.27 0.91
C PRO A 188 -11.94 -5.49 -0.15
N VAL A 189 -12.60 -5.20 -1.29
CA VAL A 189 -12.01 -4.40 -2.37
C VAL A 189 -12.36 -2.94 -2.13
N ASP A 190 -11.64 -2.30 -1.24
CA ASP A 190 -11.77 -0.89 -0.90
C ASP A 190 -10.44 -0.31 -0.43
N ARG A 191 -10.40 1.02 -0.19
CA ARG A 191 -9.20 1.74 0.23
C ARG A 191 -8.88 1.61 1.74
N ASP A 192 -9.72 0.96 2.50
CA ASP A 192 -9.45 0.64 3.90
C ASP A 192 -8.65 -0.67 4.05
N HIS A 193 -8.66 -1.52 3.01
CA HIS A 193 -8.00 -2.82 2.99
C HIS A 193 -6.90 -2.95 1.91
N ILE A 194 -6.96 -2.16 0.83
CA ILE A 194 -5.90 -2.07 -0.18
C ILE A 194 -5.19 -0.74 0.00
N LEU A 195 -4.02 -0.78 0.64
CA LEU A 195 -3.30 0.38 1.14
C LEU A 195 -2.02 0.63 0.34
N GLY A 196 -1.57 1.88 0.30
CA GLY A 196 -0.17 2.20 0.02
C GLY A 196 0.68 2.07 1.28
N HIS A 197 1.98 1.86 1.14
CA HIS A 197 2.89 1.77 2.29
C HIS A 197 2.86 3.04 3.15
N VAL A 198 2.74 4.21 2.52
CA VAL A 198 2.59 5.50 3.21
C VAL A 198 1.37 5.56 4.15
N GLU A 199 0.36 4.71 3.92
CA GLU A 199 -0.87 4.68 4.72
C GLU A 199 -0.78 3.71 5.91
N VAL A 200 0.30 2.89 5.98
CA VAL A 200 0.55 2.04 7.15
C VAL A 200 0.89 2.94 8.35
N PRO A 201 0.21 2.81 9.48
CA PRO A 201 0.47 3.64 10.65
C PRO A 201 1.93 3.62 11.08
N LEU A 202 2.50 4.80 11.32
CA LEU A 202 3.90 5.03 11.68
C LEU A 202 4.90 4.72 10.55
N SER A 203 4.45 4.48 9.33
CA SER A 203 5.35 4.38 8.18
C SER A 203 6.13 5.69 8.01
N THR A 204 7.42 5.55 7.69
CA THR A 204 8.30 6.67 7.28
C THR A 204 8.54 6.67 5.77
N HIS A 205 7.86 5.79 5.06
CA HIS A 205 7.93 5.62 3.61
C HIS A 205 6.83 6.43 2.93
N ASP A 206 7.09 6.88 1.71
CA ASP A 206 6.17 7.67 0.89
C ASP A 206 5.59 6.90 -0.30
N ASP A 207 6.00 5.63 -0.49
CA ASP A 207 5.52 4.78 -1.57
C ASP A 207 4.06 4.33 -1.38
N PRO A 208 3.30 4.16 -2.46
CA PRO A 208 3.69 4.27 -3.88
C PRO A 208 3.73 5.71 -4.41
N GLY A 209 3.63 6.74 -3.56
CA GLY A 209 3.67 8.17 -3.90
C GLY A 209 2.40 8.71 -4.55
N ASP A 210 2.40 10.03 -4.77
CA ASP A 210 1.23 10.76 -5.30
C ASP A 210 0.94 10.44 -6.77
N VAL A 211 1.93 9.87 -7.48
CA VAL A 211 1.79 9.51 -8.90
C VAL A 211 1.08 8.18 -9.12
N TRP A 212 0.84 7.40 -8.07
CA TRP A 212 0.04 6.20 -8.16
C TRP A 212 -1.44 6.55 -8.29
N ASP A 213 -2.02 6.25 -9.46
CA ASP A 213 -3.44 6.54 -9.75
C ASP A 213 -4.35 5.53 -9.05
N TRP A 214 -4.74 5.84 -7.82
CA TRP A 214 -5.61 5.01 -7.01
C TRP A 214 -6.99 4.80 -7.61
N ASP A 215 -7.56 5.82 -8.27
CA ASP A 215 -8.89 5.71 -8.89
C ASP A 215 -8.89 4.71 -10.03
N LYS A 216 -7.88 4.78 -10.88
CA LYS A 216 -7.64 3.81 -11.96
C LYS A 216 -7.38 2.43 -11.40
N TYR A 217 -6.50 2.30 -10.40
CA TYR A 217 -6.12 1.03 -9.82
C TYR A 217 -7.32 0.31 -9.22
N MET A 218 -8.10 0.98 -8.38
CA MET A 218 -9.27 0.39 -7.73
C MET A 218 -10.34 -0.04 -8.74
N LYS A 219 -10.60 0.74 -9.79
CA LYS A 219 -11.50 0.34 -10.89
C LYS A 219 -11.04 -0.94 -11.60
N LEU A 220 -9.73 -1.10 -11.79
CA LEU A 220 -9.17 -2.31 -12.38
C LEU A 220 -9.29 -3.50 -11.44
N VAL A 221 -9.02 -3.34 -10.14
CA VAL A 221 -9.18 -4.39 -9.12
C VAL A 221 -10.64 -4.85 -9.04
N GLU A 222 -11.59 -3.93 -8.95
CA GLU A 222 -13.02 -4.25 -8.95
C GLU A 222 -13.43 -4.99 -10.22
N THR A 223 -12.93 -4.57 -11.39
CA THR A 223 -13.23 -5.22 -12.66
C THR A 223 -12.67 -6.63 -12.70
N ALA A 224 -11.44 -6.84 -12.25
CA ALA A 224 -10.84 -8.16 -12.13
C ALA A 224 -11.60 -9.03 -11.12
N ARG A 225 -12.01 -8.48 -9.97
CA ARG A 225 -12.75 -9.20 -8.93
C ARG A 225 -14.11 -9.70 -9.42
N ARG A 226 -14.82 -8.90 -10.24
CA ARG A 226 -16.07 -9.34 -10.88
C ARG A 226 -15.87 -10.52 -11.82
N ARG A 227 -14.77 -10.54 -12.59
CA ARG A 227 -14.45 -11.66 -13.52
C ARG A 227 -14.09 -12.96 -12.80
N ILE A 228 -13.49 -12.87 -11.62
CA ILE A 228 -13.14 -14.05 -10.79
C ILE A 228 -14.41 -14.69 -10.20
N ARG A 229 -15.45 -13.90 -9.94
CA ARG A 229 -16.73 -14.38 -9.38
C ARG A 229 -17.70 -14.94 -10.42
N ALA A 230 -17.49 -14.62 -11.70
CA ALA A 230 -18.36 -15.05 -12.80
C ALA A 230 -17.98 -16.44 -13.31
#